data_52c91fdd6073136aef5d17537878cb08
#
_entry.id   52c91fdd6073136aef5d17537878cb08
#
_cell.length_a   1.000
_cell.length_b   1.000
_cell.length_c   1.000
_cell.angle_alpha   90.00
_cell.angle_beta   90.00
_cell.angle_gamma   90.00
#
_symmetry.space_group_name_H-M   'P 1'
#
loop_
_entity.id
_entity.type
_entity.pdbx_description
1 polymer ?
#
loop_
_entity_poly.entity_id
_entity_poly.type
_entity_poly.pdbx_seq_one_letter_code
_entity_poly.pdbx_strand_id
1 'polypeptide(L)'
;MTSCEPAALELGCIINDIKHIIVCGHSDCKAMNLLYKLKSKEESSIEQRRISPLKSWLCTHANSSLEKFVKMNGDFSKPMLFTAETPSRKFVAYIDPENMFCIEDKLSQVNTLQQLQNVASYGMLKKRLEKHNLHIHALWFDIYTGDIYYFSRRAKRFLIIDESSYETILSEVRRYYS
;
A
#
# COMPACT_ATOMS: atom_id res chain seq x y z
N MET A 1 13.47 -10.23 -11.44
CA MET A 1 12.20 -9.49 -11.63
C MET A 1 11.30 -10.33 -12.51
N THR A 2 10.12 -10.63 -12.06
CA THR A 2 9.10 -11.15 -12.96
C THR A 2 8.64 -10.00 -13.85
N SER A 3 8.52 -10.21 -15.14
CA SER A 3 8.05 -9.19 -16.10
C SER A 3 6.52 -9.10 -16.19
N CYS A 4 5.81 -9.86 -15.33
CA CYS A 4 4.36 -10.00 -15.44
C CYS A 4 3.60 -8.77 -14.95
N GLU A 5 3.98 -8.20 -13.81
CA GLU A 5 3.28 -7.03 -13.27
C GLU A 5 3.42 -5.78 -14.15
N PRO A 6 4.61 -5.40 -14.63
CA PRO A 6 4.75 -4.30 -15.57
C PRO A 6 3.96 -4.52 -16.87
N ALA A 7 3.98 -5.74 -17.42
CA ALA A 7 3.23 -6.05 -18.64
C ALA A 7 1.71 -5.96 -18.43
N ALA A 8 1.20 -6.40 -17.29
CA ALA A 8 -0.22 -6.26 -16.95
C ALA A 8 -0.63 -4.79 -16.80
N LEU A 9 0.21 -3.97 -16.16
CA LEU A 9 -0.02 -2.53 -16.03
C LEU A 9 0.03 -1.82 -17.39
N GLU A 10 0.96 -2.20 -18.26
CA GLU A 10 1.04 -1.66 -19.63
C GLU A 10 -0.21 -2.01 -20.44
N LEU A 11 -0.60 -3.29 -20.45
CA LEU A 11 -1.80 -3.75 -21.14
C LEU A 11 -3.05 -3.02 -20.63
N GLY A 12 -3.23 -2.95 -19.32
CA GLY A 12 -4.40 -2.29 -18.72
C GLY A 12 -4.39 -0.78 -18.93
N CYS A 13 -3.33 -0.12 -18.50
CA CYS A 13 -3.31 1.33 -18.38
C CYS A 13 -2.88 2.05 -19.66
N ILE A 14 -2.11 1.42 -20.55
CA ILE A 14 -1.63 2.07 -21.76
C ILE A 14 -2.43 1.61 -22.97
N ILE A 15 -2.62 0.31 -23.13
CA ILE A 15 -3.31 -0.25 -24.31
C ILE A 15 -4.83 -0.14 -24.17
N ASN A 16 -5.39 -0.53 -23.02
CA ASN A 16 -6.84 -0.56 -22.78
C ASN A 16 -7.39 0.72 -22.13
N ASP A 17 -6.56 1.72 -21.91
CA ASP A 17 -6.93 3.03 -21.35
C ASP A 17 -7.68 2.98 -20.02
N ILE A 18 -7.38 1.99 -19.15
CA ILE A 18 -7.92 1.94 -17.80
C ILE A 18 -7.49 3.20 -17.04
N LYS A 19 -8.44 3.85 -16.37
CA LYS A 19 -8.22 5.14 -15.69
C LYS A 19 -8.02 5.03 -14.19
N HIS A 20 -8.37 3.89 -13.60
CA HIS A 20 -8.28 3.68 -12.16
C HIS A 20 -7.58 2.36 -11.85
N ILE A 21 -6.59 2.41 -10.94
CA ILE A 21 -5.94 1.25 -10.35
C ILE A 21 -6.30 1.23 -8.86
N ILE A 22 -6.70 0.09 -8.35
CA ILE A 22 -6.94 -0.13 -6.93
C ILE A 22 -5.88 -1.08 -6.39
N VAL A 23 -5.12 -0.63 -5.41
CA VAL A 23 -4.22 -1.47 -4.60
C VAL A 23 -4.98 -1.84 -3.35
N CYS A 24 -5.23 -3.13 -3.16
CA CYS A 24 -6.00 -3.62 -2.02
C CYS A 24 -5.14 -4.51 -1.12
N GLY A 25 -5.05 -4.15 0.16
CA GLY A 25 -4.53 -5.01 1.23
C GLY A 25 -5.68 -5.58 2.06
N HIS A 26 -5.35 -6.42 3.04
CA HIS A 26 -6.37 -7.00 3.93
C HIS A 26 -5.80 -7.39 5.29
N SER A 27 -6.67 -7.57 6.30
CA SER A 27 -6.32 -8.10 7.62
C SER A 27 -5.94 -9.59 7.54
N ASP A 28 -5.24 -10.09 8.55
CA ASP A 28 -4.76 -11.48 8.67
C ASP A 28 -4.02 -12.00 7.42
N CYS A 29 -3.27 -11.14 6.76
CA CYS A 29 -2.48 -11.54 5.59
C CYS A 29 -1.31 -12.43 6.01
N LYS A 30 -1.33 -13.71 5.65
CA LYS A 30 -0.29 -14.66 6.04
C LYS A 30 1.10 -14.28 5.49
N ALA A 31 1.14 -13.61 4.35
CA ALA A 31 2.38 -13.06 3.81
C ALA A 31 2.91 -11.90 4.67
N MET A 32 2.03 -11.03 5.18
CA MET A 32 2.44 -9.93 6.07
C MET A 32 2.81 -10.44 7.47
N ASN A 33 2.13 -11.47 7.97
CA ASN A 33 2.51 -12.15 9.21
C ASN A 33 3.91 -12.77 9.09
N LEU A 34 4.24 -13.37 7.95
CA LEU A 34 5.58 -13.87 7.68
C LEU A 34 6.58 -12.73 7.53
N LEU A 35 6.24 -11.67 6.80
CA LEU A 35 7.10 -10.49 6.62
C LEU A 35 7.48 -9.86 7.97
N TYR A 36 6.55 -9.76 8.90
CA TYR A 36 6.81 -9.23 10.23
C TYR A 36 7.86 -10.05 10.99
N LYS A 37 7.85 -11.39 10.85
CA LYS A 37 8.86 -12.27 11.43
C LYS A 37 10.26 -12.07 10.82
N LEU A 38 10.31 -11.66 9.53
CA LEU A 38 11.58 -11.41 8.82
C LEU A 38 12.34 -10.17 9.32
N LYS A 39 11.80 -9.41 10.28
CA LYS A 39 12.54 -8.34 10.97
C LYS A 39 13.74 -8.87 11.77
N SER A 40 13.70 -10.13 12.22
CA SER A 40 14.83 -10.78 12.89
C SER A 40 15.89 -11.20 11.86
N LYS A 41 17.17 -11.09 12.23
CA LYS A 41 18.29 -11.51 11.37
C LYS A 41 18.28 -13.00 11.10
N GLU A 42 17.82 -13.82 12.05
CA GLU A 42 17.75 -15.26 11.93
C GLU A 42 16.75 -15.66 10.82
N GLU A 43 15.53 -15.14 10.88
CA GLU A 43 14.47 -15.44 9.91
C GLU A 43 14.75 -14.87 8.51
N SER A 44 15.52 -13.78 8.40
CA SER A 44 15.88 -13.14 7.13
C SER A 44 17.22 -13.59 6.56
N SER A 45 17.88 -14.58 7.16
CA SER A 45 19.19 -15.07 6.73
C SER A 45 19.18 -15.55 5.26
N ILE A 46 20.37 -15.51 4.63
CA ILE A 46 20.55 -15.96 3.25
C ILE A 46 20.14 -17.44 3.11
N GLU A 47 20.43 -18.25 4.12
CA GLU A 47 20.07 -19.67 4.14
C GLU A 47 18.56 -19.86 4.15
N GLN A 48 17.84 -19.14 5.01
CA GLN A 48 16.38 -19.17 5.07
C GLN A 48 15.72 -18.73 3.75
N ARG A 49 16.31 -17.73 3.08
CA ARG A 49 15.82 -17.31 1.76
C ARG A 49 16.05 -18.35 0.67
N ARG A 50 17.18 -19.07 0.68
CA ARG A 50 17.48 -20.12 -0.29
C ARG A 50 16.49 -21.28 -0.23
N ILE A 51 16.03 -21.65 0.95
CA ILE A 51 15.12 -22.79 1.14
C ILE A 51 13.63 -22.40 1.08
N SER A 52 13.31 -21.09 1.06
CA SER A 52 11.93 -20.61 1.04
C SER A 52 11.73 -19.57 -0.06
N PRO A 53 11.14 -19.96 -1.20
CA PRO A 53 10.81 -19.03 -2.29
C PRO A 53 9.94 -17.84 -1.82
N LEU A 54 8.98 -18.09 -0.92
CA LEU A 54 8.12 -17.04 -0.38
C LEU A 54 8.91 -16.03 0.47
N LYS A 55 9.82 -16.47 1.34
CA LYS A 55 10.69 -15.56 2.11
C LYS A 55 11.59 -14.74 1.17
N SER A 56 12.16 -15.39 0.14
CA SER A 56 12.96 -14.70 -0.87
C SER A 56 12.16 -13.60 -1.58
N TRP A 57 10.96 -13.94 -2.02
CA TRP A 57 10.06 -13.00 -2.69
C TRP A 57 9.68 -11.81 -1.79
N LEU A 58 9.30 -12.07 -0.54
CA LEU A 58 8.98 -11.03 0.44
C LEU A 58 10.17 -10.10 0.72
N CYS A 59 11.37 -10.67 0.91
CA CYS A 59 12.58 -9.88 1.10
C CYS A 59 12.92 -9.01 -0.12
N THR A 60 12.54 -9.43 -1.32
CA THR A 60 12.80 -8.66 -2.54
C THR A 60 11.77 -7.56 -2.75
N HIS A 61 10.49 -7.86 -2.55
CA HIS A 61 9.39 -7.00 -2.99
C HIS A 61 8.70 -6.23 -1.86
N ALA A 62 8.84 -6.67 -0.60
CA ALA A 62 8.17 -6.03 0.54
C ALA A 62 9.15 -5.47 1.60
N ASN A 63 10.46 -5.54 1.37
CA ASN A 63 11.47 -5.06 2.32
C ASN A 63 11.30 -3.57 2.64
N SER A 64 10.98 -2.75 1.64
CA SER A 64 10.76 -1.31 1.84
C SER A 64 9.58 -1.01 2.78
N SER A 65 8.55 -1.86 2.77
CA SER A 65 7.43 -1.78 3.72
C SER A 65 7.88 -2.13 5.13
N LEU A 66 8.64 -3.21 5.27
CA LEU A 66 9.17 -3.64 6.55
C LEU A 66 10.12 -2.60 7.16
N GLU A 67 11.04 -2.04 6.37
CA GLU A 67 11.96 -0.99 6.82
C GLU A 67 11.23 0.26 7.32
N LYS A 68 10.21 0.72 6.61
CA LYS A 68 9.37 1.84 7.06
C LYS A 68 8.67 1.51 8.37
N PHE A 69 8.10 0.33 8.44
CA PHE A 69 7.38 -0.15 9.62
C PHE A 69 8.28 -0.23 10.86
N VAL A 70 9.48 -0.82 10.72
CA VAL A 70 10.45 -0.95 11.82
C VAL A 70 10.94 0.42 12.31
N LYS A 71 11.10 1.41 11.43
CA LYS A 71 11.49 2.78 11.80
C LYS A 71 10.48 3.48 12.71
N MET A 72 9.21 3.05 12.73
CA MET A 72 8.21 3.58 13.66
C MET A 72 8.44 3.14 15.10
N ASN A 73 9.23 2.08 15.32
CA ASN A 73 9.57 1.54 16.63
C ASN A 73 8.37 1.36 17.57
N GLY A 74 7.23 0.93 17.00
CA GLY A 74 5.97 0.73 17.71
C GLY A 74 5.17 2.02 18.00
N ASP A 75 5.69 3.20 17.66
CA ASP A 75 5.01 4.48 17.85
C ASP A 75 4.25 4.88 16.57
N PHE A 76 3.00 4.47 16.45
CA PHE A 76 2.10 4.79 15.34
C PHE A 76 1.31 6.10 15.55
N SER A 77 1.59 6.85 16.62
CA SER A 77 1.03 8.19 16.81
C SER A 77 1.60 9.21 15.82
N LYS A 78 2.77 8.91 15.25
CA LYS A 78 3.45 9.76 14.27
C LYS A 78 3.07 9.40 12.84
N PRO A 79 3.03 10.38 11.93
CA PRO A 79 2.77 10.10 10.53
C PRO A 79 3.98 9.42 9.86
N MET A 80 3.69 8.45 9.01
CA MET A 80 4.67 7.81 8.15
C MET A 80 4.75 8.55 6.81
N LEU A 81 5.96 8.85 6.34
CA LEU A 81 6.20 9.50 5.06
C LEU A 81 6.38 8.47 3.94
N PHE A 82 5.59 8.63 2.90
CA PHE A 82 5.75 7.91 1.63
C PHE A 82 6.34 8.87 0.59
N THR A 83 7.59 8.62 0.22
CA THR A 83 8.34 9.46 -0.71
C THR A 83 8.16 8.95 -2.13
N ALA A 84 8.08 9.86 -3.09
CA ALA A 84 8.03 9.57 -4.52
C ALA A 84 9.03 10.43 -5.29
N GLU A 85 9.26 10.09 -6.54
CA GLU A 85 10.16 10.85 -7.43
C GLU A 85 9.73 12.31 -7.62
N THR A 86 8.43 12.58 -7.52
CA THR A 86 7.89 13.93 -7.62
C THR A 86 7.24 14.38 -6.31
N PRO A 87 7.35 15.67 -5.94
CA PRO A 87 6.72 16.20 -4.73
C PRO A 87 5.20 15.97 -4.68
N SER A 88 4.51 16.04 -5.82
CA SER A 88 3.07 15.84 -5.94
C SER A 88 2.60 14.42 -5.58
N ARG A 89 3.51 13.45 -5.61
CA ARG A 89 3.24 12.06 -5.27
C ARG A 89 3.63 11.70 -3.84
N LYS A 90 4.29 12.60 -3.13
CA LYS A 90 4.58 12.42 -1.70
C LYS A 90 3.28 12.51 -0.92
N PHE A 91 3.16 11.66 0.07
CA PHE A 91 2.07 11.77 1.03
C PHE A 91 2.50 11.24 2.39
N VAL A 92 1.74 11.58 3.40
CA VAL A 92 1.89 11.06 4.76
C VAL A 92 0.67 10.25 5.14
N ALA A 93 0.86 9.25 6.00
CA ALA A 93 -0.22 8.42 6.51
C ALA A 93 -0.04 8.17 8.00
N TYR A 94 -1.11 8.30 8.75
CA TYR A 94 -1.26 7.76 10.09
C TYR A 94 -1.78 6.32 9.95
N ILE A 95 -1.05 5.38 10.52
CA ILE A 95 -1.40 3.96 10.45
C ILE A 95 -2.16 3.60 11.70
N ASP A 96 -3.43 3.23 11.55
CA ASP A 96 -4.30 2.81 12.65
C ASP A 96 -4.18 3.73 13.88
N PRO A 97 -4.50 5.03 13.75
CA PRO A 97 -4.33 5.99 14.85
C PRO A 97 -5.23 5.68 16.06
N GLU A 98 -6.33 4.98 15.86
CA GLU A 98 -7.24 4.51 16.90
C GLU A 98 -6.75 3.24 17.61
N ASN A 99 -5.65 2.62 17.13
CA ASN A 99 -5.05 1.41 17.66
C ASN A 99 -6.03 0.21 17.74
N MET A 100 -6.80 0.01 16.69
CA MET A 100 -7.82 -1.03 16.59
C MET A 100 -7.29 -2.37 16.09
N PHE A 101 -6.17 -2.36 15.33
CA PHE A 101 -5.67 -3.53 14.64
C PHE A 101 -4.40 -4.11 15.28
N CYS A 102 -4.17 -5.40 15.07
CA CYS A 102 -2.93 -6.04 15.48
C CYS A 102 -1.72 -5.51 14.70
N ILE A 103 -0.54 -5.84 15.17
CA ILE A 103 0.71 -5.29 14.63
C ILE A 103 0.96 -5.72 13.17
N GLU A 104 0.58 -6.93 12.82
CA GLU A 104 0.71 -7.48 11.47
C GLU A 104 -0.28 -6.81 10.50
N ASP A 105 -1.46 -6.45 10.95
CA ASP A 105 -2.47 -5.74 10.16
C ASP A 105 -2.03 -4.29 9.91
N LYS A 106 -1.39 -3.64 10.88
CA LYS A 106 -0.73 -2.34 10.66
C LYS A 106 0.36 -2.44 9.60
N LEU A 107 1.17 -3.51 9.63
CA LEU A 107 2.15 -3.77 8.55
C LEU A 107 1.46 -3.99 7.21
N SER A 108 0.32 -4.67 7.17
CA SER A 108 -0.48 -4.84 5.96
C SER A 108 -0.96 -3.49 5.39
N GLN A 109 -1.43 -2.57 6.23
CA GLN A 109 -1.78 -1.22 5.81
C GLN A 109 -0.57 -0.46 5.24
N VAL A 110 0.59 -0.54 5.91
CA VAL A 110 1.84 0.07 5.42
C VAL A 110 2.24 -0.52 4.07
N ASN A 111 2.15 -1.84 3.91
CA ASN A 111 2.47 -2.50 2.65
C ASN A 111 1.51 -2.06 1.54
N THR A 112 0.22 -1.94 1.80
CA THR A 112 -0.76 -1.45 0.82
C THR A 112 -0.37 -0.08 0.29
N LEU A 113 0.00 0.85 1.16
CA LEU A 113 0.44 2.20 0.78
C LEU A 113 1.80 2.20 0.07
N GLN A 114 2.71 1.29 0.45
CA GLN A 114 3.99 1.15 -0.23
C GLN A 114 3.80 0.58 -1.65
N GLN A 115 2.92 -0.39 -1.83
CA GLN A 115 2.63 -0.92 -3.16
C GLN A 115 1.92 0.11 -4.05
N LEU A 116 1.02 0.94 -3.49
CA LEU A 116 0.48 2.10 -4.21
C LEU A 116 1.62 3.00 -4.73
N GLN A 117 2.60 3.28 -3.88
CA GLN A 117 3.77 4.06 -4.24
C GLN A 117 4.62 3.38 -5.34
N ASN A 118 4.85 2.08 -5.20
CA ASN A 118 5.62 1.29 -6.17
C ASN A 118 4.93 1.33 -7.55
N VAL A 119 3.61 1.13 -7.62
CA VAL A 119 2.85 1.25 -8.86
C VAL A 119 2.98 2.65 -9.46
N ALA A 120 2.88 3.70 -8.64
CA ALA A 120 3.03 5.08 -9.08
C ALA A 120 4.43 5.43 -9.61
N SER A 121 5.45 4.63 -9.28
CA SER A 121 6.83 4.83 -9.71
C SER A 121 7.17 4.25 -11.09
N TYR A 122 6.28 3.47 -11.70
CA TYR A 122 6.52 2.95 -13.05
C TYR A 122 6.58 4.09 -14.07
N GLY A 123 7.73 4.21 -14.77
CA GLY A 123 7.99 5.28 -15.73
C GLY A 123 6.96 5.37 -16.85
N MET A 124 6.43 4.23 -17.32
CA MET A 124 5.39 4.17 -18.35
C MET A 124 4.06 4.82 -17.92
N LEU A 125 3.76 4.88 -16.62
CA LEU A 125 2.54 5.48 -16.07
C LEU A 125 2.70 6.97 -15.78
N LYS A 126 3.94 7.48 -15.74
CA LYS A 126 4.27 8.84 -15.29
C LYS A 126 3.45 9.90 -16.01
N LYS A 127 3.44 9.88 -17.35
CA LYS A 127 2.74 10.89 -18.17
C LYS A 127 1.23 10.90 -17.93
N ARG A 128 0.63 9.73 -17.69
CA ARG A 128 -0.81 9.62 -17.43
C ARG A 128 -1.17 10.11 -16.03
N LEU A 129 -0.34 9.79 -15.04
CA LEU A 129 -0.48 10.27 -13.66
C LEU A 129 -0.33 11.78 -13.55
N GLU A 130 0.65 12.37 -14.27
CA GLU A 130 0.86 13.83 -14.31
C GLU A 130 -0.26 14.60 -15.01
N LYS A 131 -0.90 13.98 -16.00
CA LYS A 131 -2.04 14.56 -16.71
C LYS A 131 -3.40 14.29 -16.05
N HIS A 132 -3.41 13.65 -14.89
CA HIS A 132 -4.64 13.21 -14.21
C HIS A 132 -5.54 12.30 -15.06
N ASN A 133 -4.96 11.53 -15.99
CA ASN A 133 -5.66 10.55 -16.83
C ASN A 133 -5.57 9.13 -16.28
N LEU A 134 -4.89 8.93 -15.16
CA LEU A 134 -4.77 7.70 -14.41
C LEU A 134 -4.72 8.02 -12.92
N HIS A 135 -5.49 7.28 -12.14
CA HIS A 135 -5.62 7.47 -10.70
C HIS A 135 -5.32 6.16 -9.98
N ILE A 136 -4.61 6.23 -8.85
CA ILE A 136 -4.27 5.05 -8.05
C ILE A 136 -4.87 5.24 -6.66
N HIS A 137 -5.66 4.25 -6.24
CA HIS A 137 -6.36 4.22 -4.97
C HIS A 137 -5.80 3.12 -4.09
N ALA A 138 -5.84 3.31 -2.77
CA ALA A 138 -5.56 2.26 -1.81
C ALA A 138 -6.82 1.93 -1.02
N LEU A 139 -7.16 0.65 -1.01
CA LEU A 139 -8.19 0.07 -0.16
C LEU A 139 -7.55 -0.93 0.80
N TRP A 140 -8.19 -1.13 1.93
CA TRP A 140 -7.82 -2.17 2.87
C TRP A 140 -9.08 -2.85 3.40
N PHE A 141 -9.11 -4.18 3.36
CA PHE A 141 -10.27 -4.98 3.68
C PHE A 141 -10.06 -5.73 4.99
N ASP A 142 -10.96 -5.53 5.95
CA ASP A 142 -10.99 -6.34 7.15
C ASP A 142 -11.82 -7.62 6.89
N ILE A 143 -11.12 -8.75 6.80
CA ILE A 143 -11.76 -10.05 6.51
C ILE A 143 -12.65 -10.56 7.64
N TYR A 144 -12.49 -10.04 8.86
CA TYR A 144 -13.27 -10.49 10.01
C TYR A 144 -14.62 -9.81 10.10
N THR A 145 -14.68 -8.51 9.75
CA THR A 145 -15.92 -7.71 9.82
C THR A 145 -16.58 -7.56 8.46
N GLY A 146 -15.82 -7.71 7.37
CA GLY A 146 -16.26 -7.42 6.02
C GLY A 146 -16.14 -5.94 5.65
N ASP A 147 -15.55 -5.13 6.53
CA ASP A 147 -15.41 -3.70 6.31
C ASP A 147 -14.34 -3.37 5.28
N ILE A 148 -14.60 -2.37 4.46
CA ILE A 148 -13.66 -1.82 3.49
C ILE A 148 -13.23 -0.44 3.96
N TYR A 149 -11.93 -0.21 3.96
CA TYR A 149 -11.31 1.05 4.30
C TYR A 149 -10.69 1.69 3.06
N TYR A 150 -10.98 2.96 2.84
CA TYR A 150 -10.39 3.79 1.79
C TYR A 150 -9.29 4.68 2.38
N PHE A 151 -8.11 4.71 1.75
CA PHE A 151 -7.07 5.64 2.14
C PHE A 151 -7.40 7.06 1.67
N SER A 152 -7.82 7.90 2.58
CA SER A 152 -8.05 9.32 2.34
C SER A 152 -6.74 10.10 2.41
N ARG A 153 -6.34 10.72 1.30
CA ARG A 153 -5.17 11.62 1.28
C ARG A 153 -5.41 12.88 2.10
N ARG A 154 -6.66 13.32 2.18
CA ARG A 154 -7.09 14.49 2.96
C ARG A 154 -7.01 14.18 4.45
N ALA A 155 -7.59 13.08 4.89
CA ALA A 155 -7.55 12.63 6.29
C ALA A 155 -6.20 12.02 6.66
N LYS A 156 -5.38 11.64 5.66
CA LYS A 156 -4.06 11.01 5.82
C LYS A 156 -4.12 9.66 6.55
N ARG A 157 -5.23 8.94 6.45
CA ARG A 157 -5.47 7.65 7.10
C ARG A 157 -6.50 6.83 6.34
N PHE A 158 -6.60 5.58 6.69
CA PHE A 158 -7.68 4.74 6.23
C PHE A 158 -8.99 5.13 6.94
N LEU A 159 -10.05 5.32 6.16
CA LEU A 159 -11.41 5.59 6.63
C LEU A 159 -12.28 4.40 6.24
N ILE A 160 -13.08 3.90 7.16
CA ILE A 160 -14.08 2.90 6.83
C ILE A 160 -15.07 3.49 5.82
N ILE A 161 -15.50 2.69 4.85
CA ILE A 161 -16.55 3.10 3.90
C ILE A 161 -17.90 2.70 4.49
N ASP A 162 -18.54 3.67 5.12
CA ASP A 162 -19.86 3.52 5.73
C ASP A 162 -20.72 4.78 5.53
N GLU A 163 -21.90 4.80 6.11
CA GLU A 163 -22.82 5.94 6.00
C GLU A 163 -22.21 7.23 6.56
N SER A 164 -21.36 7.17 7.58
CA SER A 164 -20.75 8.34 8.23
C SER A 164 -19.61 8.97 7.43
N SER A 165 -18.88 8.17 6.66
CA SER A 165 -17.70 8.57 5.90
C SER A 165 -17.98 8.80 4.41
N TYR A 166 -19.08 8.24 3.88
CA TYR A 166 -19.40 8.20 2.46
C TYR A 166 -19.30 9.56 1.77
N GLU A 167 -19.97 10.58 2.29
CA GLU A 167 -19.98 11.91 1.68
C GLU A 167 -18.57 12.54 1.66
N THR A 168 -17.80 12.33 2.73
CA THR A 168 -16.41 12.80 2.81
C THR A 168 -15.54 12.15 1.76
N ILE A 169 -15.61 10.82 1.63
CA ILE A 169 -14.85 10.04 0.64
C ILE A 169 -15.29 10.43 -0.76
N LEU A 170 -16.60 10.52 -1.02
CA LEU A 170 -17.14 10.88 -2.33
C LEU A 170 -16.69 12.27 -2.77
N SER A 171 -16.71 13.24 -1.85
CA SER A 171 -16.25 14.60 -2.13
C SER A 171 -14.75 14.65 -2.47
N GLU A 172 -13.94 13.83 -1.79
CA GLU A 172 -12.52 13.70 -2.08
C GLU A 172 -12.29 13.06 -3.45
N VAL A 173 -12.99 11.96 -3.75
CA VAL A 173 -12.90 11.26 -5.05
C VAL A 173 -13.27 12.21 -6.19
N ARG A 174 -14.38 12.94 -6.08
CA ARG A 174 -14.79 13.93 -7.09
C ARG A 174 -13.78 15.04 -7.28
N ARG A 175 -13.13 15.49 -6.21
CA ARG A 175 -12.15 16.59 -6.28
C ARG A 175 -10.82 16.19 -6.91
N TYR A 176 -10.35 14.99 -6.65
CA TYR A 176 -8.99 14.56 -7.03
C TYR A 176 -8.95 13.61 -8.21
N TYR A 177 -10.08 13.01 -8.59
CA TYR A 177 -10.13 11.90 -9.55
C TYR A 177 -11.22 12.08 -10.63
N SER A 178 -11.83 13.25 -10.73
CA SER A 178 -12.77 13.60 -11.81
C SER A 178 -12.11 14.47 -12.89
#